data_cc9265a3595e9fa9754dedf6da2f1225
#
_entry.id   cc9265a3595e9fa9754dedf6da2f1225
#
_cell.length_a   1.000
_cell.length_b   1.000
_cell.length_c   1.000
_cell.angle_alpha   90.00
_cell.angle_beta   90.00
_cell.angle_gamma   90.00
#
_symmetry.space_group_name_H-M   'P 1'
#
loop_
_entity.id
_entity.type
_entity.pdbx_description
1 polymer ?
#
loop_
_entity_poly.entity_id
_entity_poly.type
_entity_poly.pdbx_seq_one_letter_code
_entity_poly.pdbx_strand_id
1 'polypeptide(L)'
;PIKSSAASDVYKRQQWVLDSGAHSISCVGSTGDNISMSMEEQKMIMKSIIDFVDHRVPVYPGTGRYSTAQTIELSKYAQECGAEGVLVIMPYYLQPHKRAVVNHFRKLREAIDIDIILYNNPRFCGYEMTPLEIKAMVDEGLINGIKAAHGDANRIHELKYYCGDKLTVLYGHDYAPMEGFLAGADGWLSGMPAIFPKFARTLFD
;
A
#
# COMPACT_ATOMS: atom_id res chain seq x y z
N PRO A 1 -7.89 -24.02 17.80
CA PRO A 1 -6.96 -23.50 16.80
C PRO A 1 -6.81 -24.53 15.70
N ILE A 2 -7.28 -24.18 14.49
CA ILE A 2 -7.14 -25.08 13.33
C ILE A 2 -5.67 -25.02 12.92
N LYS A 3 -4.91 -26.03 13.28
CA LYS A 3 -3.59 -26.30 12.68
C LYS A 3 -3.84 -26.94 11.31
N SER A 4 -4.27 -26.17 10.33
CA SER A 4 -4.19 -26.63 8.94
C SER A 4 -2.76 -26.46 8.46
N SER A 5 -2.29 -27.33 7.59
CA SER A 5 -0.99 -27.22 6.91
C SER A 5 -0.86 -25.86 6.21
N ALA A 6 -1.96 -25.34 5.63
CA ALA A 6 -2.03 -24.04 4.97
C ALA A 6 -1.73 -22.86 5.93
N ALA A 7 -2.30 -22.85 7.15
CA ALA A 7 -2.01 -21.80 8.14
C ALA A 7 -0.54 -21.83 8.58
N SER A 8 0.02 -23.04 8.79
CA SER A 8 1.45 -23.20 9.09
C SER A 8 2.34 -22.64 7.97
N ASP A 9 1.97 -22.84 6.71
CA ASP A 9 2.74 -22.39 5.56
C ASP A 9 2.66 -20.87 5.36
N VAL A 10 1.53 -20.23 5.69
CA VAL A 10 1.39 -18.77 5.72
C VAL A 10 2.34 -18.14 6.71
N TYR A 11 2.40 -18.63 7.96
CA TYR A 11 3.32 -18.11 8.98
C TYR A 11 4.79 -18.33 8.62
N LYS A 12 5.14 -19.47 8.03
CA LYS A 12 6.51 -19.73 7.55
C LYS A 12 6.93 -18.75 6.47
N ARG A 13 6.02 -18.43 5.54
CA ARG A 13 6.28 -17.45 4.49
C ARG A 13 6.48 -16.04 5.06
N GLN A 14 5.65 -15.63 5.99
CA GLN A 14 5.78 -14.31 6.64
C GLN A 14 7.11 -14.22 7.41
N GLN A 15 7.46 -15.25 8.17
CA GLN A 15 8.74 -15.30 8.87
C GLN A 15 9.92 -15.23 7.91
N TRP A 16 9.86 -15.97 6.81
CA TRP A 16 10.89 -15.94 5.79
C TRP A 16 11.06 -14.55 5.15
N VAL A 17 9.98 -13.82 4.91
CA VAL A 17 10.03 -12.43 4.39
C VAL A 17 10.71 -11.51 5.41
N LEU A 18 10.35 -11.61 6.69
CA LEU A 18 10.98 -10.85 7.78
C LEU A 18 12.47 -11.18 7.92
N ASP A 19 12.82 -12.46 7.97
CA ASP A 19 14.21 -12.93 8.08
C ASP A 19 15.07 -12.55 6.87
N SER A 20 14.43 -12.22 5.76
CA SER A 20 15.08 -11.73 4.54
C SER A 20 15.32 -10.23 4.56
N GLY A 21 14.97 -9.54 5.64
CA GLY A 21 15.24 -8.11 5.83
C GLY A 21 14.21 -7.17 5.21
N ALA A 22 12.95 -7.60 5.06
CA ALA A 22 11.89 -6.71 4.64
C ALA A 22 11.71 -5.55 5.64
N HIS A 23 11.60 -4.33 5.14
CA HIS A 23 11.44 -3.11 5.96
C HIS A 23 9.98 -2.86 6.35
N SER A 24 9.03 -3.46 5.65
CA SER A 24 7.60 -3.38 5.95
C SER A 24 6.87 -4.56 5.32
N ILE A 25 5.64 -4.80 5.77
CA ILE A 25 4.75 -5.80 5.18
C ILE A 25 3.46 -5.12 4.73
N SER A 26 3.05 -5.40 3.50
CA SER A 26 1.70 -5.08 3.02
C SER A 26 0.92 -6.37 2.80
N CYS A 27 -0.26 -6.46 3.37
CA CYS A 27 -1.15 -7.60 3.23
C CYS A 27 -2.50 -7.18 2.64
N VAL A 28 -3.29 -8.13 2.20
CA VAL A 28 -4.64 -7.91 1.65
C VAL A 28 -4.65 -6.88 0.51
N GLY A 29 -3.55 -6.81 -0.27
CA GLY A 29 -3.48 -6.00 -1.47
C GLY A 29 -3.97 -6.77 -2.70
N SER A 30 -3.80 -6.19 -3.90
CA SER A 30 -4.20 -6.81 -5.16
C SER A 30 -3.51 -8.16 -5.41
N THR A 31 -2.22 -8.27 -5.09
CA THR A 31 -1.46 -9.53 -5.17
C THR A 31 -1.97 -10.58 -4.17
N GLY A 32 -2.58 -10.15 -3.07
CA GLY A 32 -3.22 -11.02 -2.08
C GLY A 32 -4.70 -11.30 -2.37
N ASP A 33 -5.15 -11.02 -3.60
CA ASP A 33 -6.51 -11.32 -4.10
C ASP A 33 -7.65 -10.74 -3.22
N ASN A 34 -7.43 -9.55 -2.65
CA ASN A 34 -8.39 -8.89 -1.76
C ASN A 34 -9.77 -8.65 -2.40
N ILE A 35 -9.81 -8.60 -3.73
CA ILE A 35 -11.05 -8.34 -4.48
C ILE A 35 -12.02 -9.51 -4.38
N SER A 36 -11.51 -10.74 -4.27
CA SER A 36 -12.29 -11.99 -4.15
C SER A 36 -12.69 -12.32 -2.73
N MET A 37 -12.20 -11.56 -1.74
CA MET A 37 -12.45 -11.79 -0.32
C MET A 37 -13.63 -10.96 0.19
N SER A 38 -14.41 -11.55 1.08
CA SER A 38 -15.35 -10.81 1.92
C SER A 38 -14.61 -9.86 2.86
N MET A 39 -15.30 -8.87 3.39
CA MET A 39 -14.72 -7.96 4.37
C MET A 39 -14.27 -8.68 5.65
N GLU A 40 -15.00 -9.70 6.06
CA GLU A 40 -14.67 -10.48 7.25
C GLU A 40 -13.38 -11.32 7.06
N GLU A 41 -13.21 -11.92 5.88
CA GLU A 41 -11.96 -12.61 5.54
C GLU A 41 -10.77 -11.65 5.52
N GLN A 42 -10.93 -10.45 4.95
CA GLN A 42 -9.90 -9.42 4.95
C GLN A 42 -9.53 -9.00 6.38
N LYS A 43 -10.51 -8.74 7.23
CA LYS A 43 -10.30 -8.40 8.65
C LYS A 43 -9.54 -9.51 9.38
N MET A 44 -9.94 -10.76 9.19
CA MET A 44 -9.26 -11.91 9.80
C MET A 44 -7.79 -12.01 9.37
N ILE A 45 -7.49 -11.83 8.09
CA ILE A 45 -6.12 -11.87 7.58
C ILE A 45 -5.31 -10.69 8.10
N MET A 46 -5.87 -9.45 8.07
CA MET A 46 -5.21 -8.26 8.61
C MET A 46 -4.78 -8.48 10.05
N LYS A 47 -5.73 -8.89 10.91
CA LYS A 47 -5.43 -9.15 12.32
C LYS A 47 -4.37 -10.23 12.50
N SER A 48 -4.48 -11.35 11.78
CA SER A 48 -3.52 -12.46 11.88
C SER A 48 -2.11 -12.04 11.50
N ILE A 49 -1.96 -11.16 10.49
CA ILE A 49 -0.65 -10.69 10.04
C ILE A 49 -0.09 -9.64 10.99
N ILE A 50 -0.89 -8.69 11.44
CA ILE A 50 -0.48 -7.66 12.39
C ILE A 50 -0.04 -8.32 13.70
N ASP A 51 -0.84 -9.23 14.26
CA ASP A 51 -0.50 -9.98 15.47
C ASP A 51 0.80 -10.81 15.30
N PHE A 52 1.00 -11.43 14.13
CA PHE A 52 2.20 -12.21 13.84
C PHE A 52 3.45 -11.34 13.70
N VAL A 53 3.32 -10.20 13.04
CA VAL A 53 4.45 -9.27 12.84
C VAL A 53 4.87 -8.65 14.16
N ASP A 54 3.93 -8.38 15.05
CA ASP A 54 4.17 -7.89 16.42
C ASP A 54 5.18 -6.72 16.46
N HIS A 55 4.89 -5.68 15.69
CA HIS A 55 5.69 -4.44 15.56
C HIS A 55 7.17 -4.62 15.17
N ARG A 56 7.58 -5.82 14.71
CA ARG A 56 8.96 -6.05 14.22
C ARG A 56 9.30 -5.20 12.99
N VAL A 57 8.30 -4.94 12.16
CA VAL A 57 8.33 -4.00 11.04
C VAL A 57 6.94 -3.37 10.88
N PRO A 58 6.81 -2.20 10.26
CA PRO A 58 5.50 -1.60 9.98
C PRO A 58 4.63 -2.49 9.07
N VAL A 59 3.32 -2.50 9.33
CA VAL A 59 2.33 -3.23 8.52
C VAL A 59 1.36 -2.24 7.88
N TYR A 60 1.21 -2.33 6.56
CA TYR A 60 0.32 -1.50 5.74
C TYR A 60 -0.71 -2.36 5.00
N PRO A 61 -1.84 -2.75 5.62
CA PRO A 61 -2.88 -3.52 4.95
C PRO A 61 -3.52 -2.75 3.79
N GLY A 62 -3.89 -3.47 2.74
CA GLY A 62 -4.72 -2.94 1.66
C GLY A 62 -6.18 -2.82 2.10
N THR A 63 -6.71 -1.60 2.16
CA THR A 63 -8.08 -1.34 2.62
C THR A 63 -8.97 -0.71 1.55
N GLY A 64 -8.40 -0.40 0.37
CA GLY A 64 -9.13 0.24 -0.72
C GLY A 64 -10.28 -0.61 -1.28
N ARG A 65 -11.48 -0.03 -1.34
CA ARG A 65 -12.71 -0.62 -1.90
C ARG A 65 -13.39 0.37 -2.83
N TYR A 66 -14.39 -0.07 -3.59
CA TYR A 66 -15.22 0.82 -4.41
C TYR A 66 -15.96 1.86 -3.58
N SER A 67 -16.43 1.45 -2.41
CA SER A 67 -17.19 2.30 -1.49
C SER A 67 -16.28 2.99 -0.48
N THR A 68 -16.41 4.30 -0.34
CA THR A 68 -15.72 5.06 0.71
C THR A 68 -16.06 4.54 2.11
N ALA A 69 -17.30 4.16 2.36
CA ALA A 69 -17.72 3.63 3.65
C ALA A 69 -17.00 2.31 3.99
N GLN A 70 -16.89 1.40 3.03
CA GLN A 70 -16.17 0.13 3.23
C GLN A 70 -14.67 0.34 3.40
N THR A 71 -14.07 1.28 2.64
CA THR A 71 -12.66 1.65 2.81
C THR A 71 -12.41 2.19 4.23
N ILE A 72 -13.28 3.07 4.72
CA ILE A 72 -13.20 3.61 6.09
C ILE A 72 -13.36 2.49 7.12
N GLU A 73 -14.32 1.59 6.95
CA GLU A 73 -14.55 0.47 7.87
C GLU A 73 -13.30 -0.42 8.01
N LEU A 74 -12.71 -0.84 6.88
CA LEU A 74 -11.50 -1.65 6.90
C LEU A 74 -10.29 -0.90 7.45
N SER A 75 -10.17 0.40 7.16
CA SER A 75 -9.05 1.21 7.63
C SER A 75 -9.12 1.47 9.14
N LYS A 76 -10.31 1.70 9.69
CA LYS A 76 -10.53 1.77 11.14
C LYS A 76 -10.16 0.45 11.82
N TYR A 77 -10.59 -0.66 11.25
CA TYR A 77 -10.26 -1.98 11.78
C TYR A 77 -8.74 -2.25 11.75
N ALA A 78 -8.06 -1.86 10.67
CA ALA A 78 -6.60 -1.96 10.59
C ALA A 78 -5.93 -1.14 11.69
N GLN A 79 -6.37 0.11 11.91
CA GLN A 79 -5.88 0.95 13.00
C GLN A 79 -6.13 0.35 14.38
N GLU A 80 -7.32 -0.19 14.64
CA GLU A 80 -7.67 -0.85 15.89
C GLU A 80 -6.81 -2.10 16.16
N CYS A 81 -6.37 -2.78 15.09
CA CYS A 81 -5.46 -3.92 15.19
C CYS A 81 -3.99 -3.51 15.40
N GLY A 82 -3.64 -2.22 15.29
CA GLY A 82 -2.27 -1.73 15.47
C GLY A 82 -1.44 -1.63 14.20
N ALA A 83 -2.07 -1.48 13.02
CA ALA A 83 -1.36 -1.17 11.79
C ALA A 83 -0.76 0.24 11.86
N GLU A 84 0.45 0.43 11.32
CA GLU A 84 1.10 1.73 11.24
C GLU A 84 0.52 2.63 10.14
N GLY A 85 -0.13 2.03 9.15
CA GLY A 85 -0.83 2.75 8.09
C GLY A 85 -1.64 1.82 7.21
N VAL A 86 -2.23 2.37 6.16
CA VAL A 86 -3.04 1.62 5.18
C VAL A 86 -2.62 1.94 3.76
N LEU A 87 -2.67 0.92 2.89
CA LEU A 87 -2.50 1.06 1.45
C LEU A 87 -3.86 1.15 0.77
N VAL A 88 -4.17 2.28 0.16
CA VAL A 88 -5.49 2.58 -0.38
C VAL A 88 -5.42 2.82 -1.89
N ILE A 89 -5.91 1.85 -2.66
CA ILE A 89 -6.15 2.07 -4.09
C ILE A 89 -7.33 3.02 -4.28
N MET A 90 -7.26 3.91 -5.26
CA MET A 90 -8.40 4.74 -5.65
C MET A 90 -9.59 3.86 -6.07
N PRO A 91 -10.85 4.33 -5.91
CA PRO A 91 -12.01 3.62 -6.48
C PRO A 91 -11.80 3.29 -7.95
N TYR A 92 -12.07 2.07 -8.39
CA TYR A 92 -11.51 1.53 -9.64
C TYR A 92 -12.50 0.88 -10.60
N TYR A 93 -13.72 0.66 -10.36
CA TYR A 93 -14.65 0.02 -11.31
C TYR A 93 -15.19 0.99 -12.36
N LEU A 94 -15.63 2.15 -11.91
CA LEU A 94 -15.99 3.28 -12.78
C LEU A 94 -14.90 4.33 -12.65
N GLN A 95 -14.43 4.86 -13.78
CA GLN A 95 -13.42 5.92 -13.79
C GLN A 95 -13.81 7.05 -12.83
N PRO A 96 -13.07 7.23 -11.73
CA PRO A 96 -13.42 8.26 -10.77
C PRO A 96 -13.04 9.64 -11.31
N HIS A 97 -13.89 10.62 -11.07
CA HIS A 97 -13.52 12.01 -11.31
C HIS A 97 -12.56 12.47 -10.20
N LYS A 98 -11.56 13.29 -10.52
CA LYS A 98 -10.58 13.85 -9.58
C LYS A 98 -11.19 14.28 -8.24
N ARG A 99 -12.24 15.10 -8.29
CA ARG A 99 -12.92 15.60 -7.08
C ARG A 99 -13.47 14.47 -6.20
N ALA A 100 -13.94 13.38 -6.81
CA ALA A 100 -14.44 12.23 -6.07
C ALA A 100 -13.29 11.48 -5.36
N VAL A 101 -12.12 11.35 -6.02
CA VAL A 101 -10.92 10.76 -5.43
C VAL A 101 -10.46 11.59 -4.23
N VAL A 102 -10.29 12.89 -4.38
CA VAL A 102 -9.87 13.77 -3.27
C VAL A 102 -10.85 13.70 -2.10
N ASN A 103 -12.16 13.76 -2.36
CA ASN A 103 -13.16 13.62 -1.30
C ASN A 103 -13.15 12.25 -0.61
N HIS A 104 -12.85 11.18 -1.35
CA HIS A 104 -12.68 9.84 -0.78
C HIS A 104 -11.55 9.83 0.26
N PHE A 105 -10.38 10.35 -0.09
CA PHE A 105 -9.24 10.43 0.83
C PHE A 105 -9.46 11.43 1.97
N ARG A 106 -10.16 12.54 1.74
CA ARG A 106 -10.52 13.48 2.80
C ARG A 106 -11.39 12.83 3.88
N LYS A 107 -12.46 12.12 3.46
CA LYS A 107 -13.31 11.35 4.39
C LYS A 107 -12.56 10.23 5.10
N LEU A 108 -11.61 9.60 4.42
CA LEU A 108 -10.76 8.58 5.04
C LEU A 108 -9.86 9.21 6.11
N ARG A 109 -9.18 10.34 5.80
CA ARG A 109 -8.33 11.05 6.76
C ARG A 109 -9.10 11.56 7.98
N GLU A 110 -10.35 12.01 7.81
CA GLU A 110 -11.23 12.37 8.92
C GLU A 110 -11.58 11.19 9.83
N ALA A 111 -11.42 9.96 9.36
CA ALA A 111 -11.85 8.75 10.05
C ALA A 111 -10.73 7.97 10.74
N ILE A 112 -9.47 8.17 10.36
CA ILE A 112 -8.29 7.46 10.90
C ILE A 112 -7.11 8.41 11.08
N ASP A 113 -6.22 8.10 12.04
CA ASP A 113 -5.03 8.90 12.38
C ASP A 113 -3.71 8.28 11.89
N ILE A 114 -3.74 7.00 11.44
CA ILE A 114 -2.55 6.29 10.93
C ILE A 114 -2.19 6.73 9.50
N ASP A 115 -1.03 6.36 9.02
CA ASP A 115 -0.54 6.72 7.70
C ASP A 115 -1.45 6.23 6.57
N ILE A 116 -1.65 7.07 5.56
CA ILE A 116 -2.37 6.71 4.34
C ILE A 116 -1.39 6.72 3.17
N ILE A 117 -1.18 5.54 2.57
CA ILE A 117 -0.41 5.37 1.34
C ILE A 117 -1.40 5.25 0.18
N LEU A 118 -1.48 6.28 -0.65
CA LEU A 118 -2.30 6.25 -1.86
C LEU A 118 -1.69 5.28 -2.88
N TYR A 119 -2.50 4.36 -3.40
CA TYR A 119 -2.09 3.48 -4.50
C TYR A 119 -2.57 4.06 -5.84
N ASN A 120 -1.66 4.74 -6.55
CA ASN A 120 -1.90 5.33 -7.86
C ASN A 120 -1.61 4.29 -8.94
N ASN A 121 -2.67 3.65 -9.46
CA ASN A 121 -2.56 2.62 -10.48
C ASN A 121 -3.54 2.91 -11.63
N PRO A 122 -3.13 3.63 -12.65
CA PRO A 122 -4.00 4.02 -13.76
C PRO A 122 -4.53 2.84 -14.56
N ARG A 123 -3.80 1.71 -14.59
CA ARG A 123 -4.25 0.49 -15.28
C ARG A 123 -5.54 -0.08 -14.68
N PHE A 124 -5.70 -0.04 -13.36
CA PHE A 124 -6.89 -0.55 -12.68
C PHE A 124 -7.96 0.52 -12.47
N CYS A 125 -7.53 1.76 -12.17
CA CYS A 125 -8.45 2.83 -11.84
C CYS A 125 -8.96 3.60 -13.06
N GLY A 126 -8.33 3.43 -14.23
CA GLY A 126 -8.66 4.21 -15.42
C GLY A 126 -8.41 5.71 -15.30
N TYR A 127 -7.79 6.14 -14.19
CA TYR A 127 -7.43 7.51 -13.88
C TYR A 127 -6.06 7.53 -13.18
N GLU A 128 -5.19 8.41 -13.65
CA GLU A 128 -3.91 8.68 -13.03
C GLU A 128 -3.94 10.04 -12.34
N MET A 129 -3.63 10.09 -11.05
CA MET A 129 -3.36 11.35 -10.39
C MET A 129 -1.99 11.87 -10.80
N THR A 130 -1.96 13.07 -11.32
CA THR A 130 -0.72 13.75 -11.70
C THR A 130 0.11 14.16 -10.46
N PRO A 131 1.42 14.40 -10.59
CA PRO A 131 2.27 14.85 -9.48
C PRO A 131 1.76 16.13 -8.80
N LEU A 132 1.19 17.07 -9.54
CA LEU A 132 0.61 18.30 -8.96
C LEU A 132 -0.68 18.03 -8.18
N GLU A 133 -1.49 17.07 -8.60
CA GLU A 133 -2.67 16.63 -7.85
C GLU A 133 -2.27 15.90 -6.56
N ILE A 134 -1.24 15.06 -6.62
CA ILE A 134 -0.66 14.41 -5.44
C ILE A 134 -0.11 15.46 -4.49
N LYS A 135 0.67 16.43 -4.99
CA LYS A 135 1.16 17.54 -4.18
C LYS A 135 0.04 18.26 -3.41
N ALA A 136 -1.06 18.56 -4.08
CA ALA A 136 -2.20 19.21 -3.42
C ALA A 136 -2.78 18.36 -2.28
N MET A 137 -2.84 17.03 -2.43
CA MET A 137 -3.28 16.13 -1.37
C MET A 137 -2.28 16.05 -0.20
N VAL A 138 -0.98 16.12 -0.48
CA VAL A 138 0.09 16.19 0.54
C VAL A 138 0.00 17.51 1.30
N ASP A 139 -0.16 18.62 0.60
CA ASP A 139 -0.28 19.96 1.23
C ASP A 139 -1.52 20.08 2.12
N GLU A 140 -2.61 19.35 1.79
CA GLU A 140 -3.83 19.23 2.61
C GLU A 140 -3.69 18.20 3.75
N GLY A 141 -2.59 17.43 3.81
CA GLY A 141 -2.36 16.40 4.82
C GLY A 141 -3.22 15.14 4.65
N LEU A 142 -3.72 14.86 3.45
CA LEU A 142 -4.59 13.71 3.18
C LEU A 142 -3.85 12.39 3.07
N ILE A 143 -2.59 12.42 2.66
CA ILE A 143 -1.76 11.24 2.42
C ILE A 143 -0.34 11.46 2.95
N ASN A 144 0.30 10.38 3.39
CA ASN A 144 1.68 10.35 3.88
C ASN A 144 2.63 9.72 2.87
N GLY A 145 2.09 8.88 1.99
CA GLY A 145 2.88 8.19 0.97
C GLY A 145 2.08 7.86 -0.28
N ILE A 146 2.81 7.42 -1.30
CA ILE A 146 2.25 6.94 -2.55
C ILE A 146 2.94 5.65 -3.00
N LYS A 147 2.16 4.66 -3.41
CA LYS A 147 2.62 3.58 -4.27
C LYS A 147 2.38 3.99 -5.72
N ALA A 148 3.47 4.33 -6.41
CA ALA A 148 3.45 4.80 -7.80
C ALA A 148 3.55 3.61 -8.76
N ALA A 149 2.42 3.20 -9.32
CA ALA A 149 2.32 2.00 -10.17
C ALA A 149 1.88 2.32 -11.61
N HIS A 150 2.44 3.35 -12.19
CA HIS A 150 2.28 3.73 -13.60
C HIS A 150 3.44 3.28 -14.50
N GLY A 151 4.54 2.77 -13.91
CA GLY A 151 5.65 2.18 -14.65
C GLY A 151 6.64 3.18 -15.27
N ASP A 152 6.46 4.46 -15.03
CA ASP A 152 7.35 5.52 -15.53
C ASP A 152 8.18 6.10 -14.37
N ALA A 153 9.51 5.91 -14.43
CA ALA A 153 10.43 6.43 -13.42
C ALA A 153 10.45 7.97 -13.38
N ASN A 154 10.13 8.66 -14.49
CA ASN A 154 10.02 10.12 -14.46
C ASN A 154 8.96 10.61 -13.48
N ARG A 155 7.87 9.85 -13.29
CA ARG A 155 6.85 10.17 -12.28
C ARG A 155 7.38 10.16 -10.87
N ILE A 156 8.32 9.26 -10.55
CA ILE A 156 8.99 9.24 -9.25
C ILE A 156 9.78 10.53 -9.07
N HIS A 157 10.57 10.90 -10.09
CA HIS A 157 11.36 12.13 -10.07
C HIS A 157 10.48 13.38 -9.89
N GLU A 158 9.37 13.49 -10.64
CA GLU A 158 8.41 14.59 -10.50
C GLU A 158 7.78 14.64 -9.09
N LEU A 159 7.40 13.50 -8.53
CA LEU A 159 6.83 13.42 -7.18
C LEU A 159 7.85 13.89 -6.13
N LYS A 160 9.10 13.46 -6.21
CA LYS A 160 10.17 13.93 -5.31
C LYS A 160 10.46 15.40 -5.51
N TYR A 161 10.44 15.90 -6.74
CA TYR A 161 10.63 17.33 -7.02
C TYR A 161 9.54 18.20 -6.38
N TYR A 162 8.26 17.81 -6.51
CA TYR A 162 7.15 18.61 -6.01
C TYR A 162 6.85 18.44 -4.52
N CYS A 163 7.08 17.25 -3.96
CA CYS A 163 6.68 16.92 -2.59
C CYS A 163 7.86 16.83 -1.62
N GLY A 164 9.10 16.61 -2.12
CA GLY A 164 10.29 16.43 -1.29
C GLY A 164 10.09 15.32 -0.25
N ASP A 165 10.55 15.59 0.97
CA ASP A 165 10.48 14.64 2.09
C ASP A 165 9.09 14.57 2.78
N LYS A 166 8.12 15.35 2.29
CA LYS A 166 6.75 15.32 2.81
C LYS A 166 5.94 14.11 2.31
N LEU A 167 6.46 13.39 1.32
CA LEU A 167 5.80 12.24 0.71
C LEU A 167 6.77 11.07 0.59
N THR A 168 6.45 9.94 1.21
CA THR A 168 7.13 8.67 0.93
C THR A 168 6.69 8.15 -0.42
N VAL A 169 7.64 7.97 -1.35
CA VAL A 169 7.37 7.50 -2.71
C VAL A 169 7.86 6.07 -2.88
N LEU A 170 6.92 5.13 -3.01
CA LEU A 170 7.20 3.71 -3.22
C LEU A 170 7.04 3.35 -4.71
N TYR A 171 8.07 2.77 -5.31
CA TYR A 171 7.96 2.22 -6.66
C TYR A 171 7.04 0.99 -6.65
N GLY A 172 6.06 0.94 -7.54
CA GLY A 172 4.93 0.00 -7.46
C GLY A 172 4.90 -1.11 -8.51
N HIS A 173 5.95 -1.25 -9.33
CA HIS A 173 6.05 -2.27 -10.40
C HIS A 173 7.17 -3.27 -10.16
N ASP A 174 7.08 -4.45 -10.81
CA ASP A 174 8.10 -5.50 -10.76
C ASP A 174 9.19 -5.35 -11.83
N TYR A 175 8.96 -4.55 -12.87
CA TYR A 175 9.98 -4.22 -13.85
C TYR A 175 10.58 -2.83 -13.57
N ALA A 176 11.85 -2.66 -13.89
CA ALA A 176 12.60 -1.41 -13.75
C ALA A 176 12.67 -0.82 -12.31
N PRO A 177 12.80 -1.63 -11.22
CA PRO A 177 12.95 -1.06 -9.87
C PRO A 177 14.22 -0.21 -9.72
N MET A 178 15.29 -0.52 -10.43
CA MET A 178 16.54 0.27 -10.42
C MET A 178 16.30 1.68 -10.92
N GLU A 179 15.57 1.86 -12.01
CA GLU A 179 15.19 3.17 -12.54
C GLU A 179 14.35 3.95 -11.55
N GLY A 180 13.45 3.24 -10.83
CA GLY A 180 12.66 3.82 -9.73
C GLY A 180 13.55 4.35 -8.60
N PHE A 181 14.54 3.58 -8.15
CA PHE A 181 15.50 4.00 -7.11
C PHE A 181 16.38 5.15 -7.59
N LEU A 182 16.91 5.08 -8.80
CA LEU A 182 17.71 6.17 -9.38
C LEU A 182 16.89 7.46 -9.55
N ALA A 183 15.60 7.36 -9.76
CA ALA A 183 14.67 8.50 -9.81
C ALA A 183 14.30 9.03 -8.42
N GLY A 184 14.74 8.39 -7.33
CA GLY A 184 14.57 8.84 -5.95
C GLY A 184 13.42 8.17 -5.18
N ALA A 185 12.95 6.99 -5.59
CA ALA A 185 11.99 6.24 -4.80
C ALA A 185 12.57 5.86 -3.42
N ASP A 186 11.78 6.04 -2.37
CA ASP A 186 12.16 5.74 -0.99
C ASP A 186 12.05 4.23 -0.68
N GLY A 187 11.44 3.45 -1.57
CA GLY A 187 11.28 2.02 -1.41
C GLY A 187 10.59 1.34 -2.60
N TRP A 188 10.43 0.03 -2.47
CA TRP A 188 9.79 -0.82 -3.48
C TRP A 188 8.68 -1.65 -2.86
N LEU A 189 7.45 -1.47 -3.33
CA LEU A 189 6.26 -2.20 -2.88
C LEU A 189 5.58 -2.86 -4.07
N SER A 190 5.87 -4.14 -4.32
CA SER A 190 5.34 -4.89 -5.47
C SER A 190 5.22 -6.39 -5.16
N GLY A 191 4.89 -7.21 -6.17
CA GLY A 191 4.79 -8.66 -6.06
C GLY A 191 6.15 -9.36 -5.91
N MET A 192 7.15 -8.90 -6.65
CA MET A 192 8.49 -9.50 -6.69
C MET A 192 9.16 -9.57 -5.29
N PRO A 193 9.16 -8.52 -4.45
CA PRO A 193 9.71 -8.60 -3.09
C PRO A 193 9.07 -9.68 -2.21
N ALA A 194 7.81 -10.00 -2.44
CA ALA A 194 7.12 -11.06 -1.70
C ALA A 194 7.51 -12.49 -2.16
N ILE A 195 8.08 -12.63 -3.36
CA ILE A 195 8.51 -13.91 -3.95
C ILE A 195 10.02 -14.12 -3.79
N PHE A 196 10.79 -13.04 -3.91
CA PHE A 196 12.25 -13.03 -3.85
C PHE A 196 12.77 -11.96 -2.86
N PRO A 197 12.42 -12.04 -1.55
CA PRO A 197 12.69 -10.95 -0.61
C PRO A 197 14.20 -10.68 -0.43
N LYS A 198 15.05 -11.71 -0.40
CA LYS A 198 16.50 -11.53 -0.31
C LYS A 198 17.08 -10.79 -1.52
N PHE A 199 16.62 -11.15 -2.72
CA PHE A 199 17.02 -10.45 -3.95
C PHE A 199 16.56 -9.00 -3.93
N ALA A 200 15.30 -8.77 -3.56
CA ALA A 200 14.74 -7.42 -3.46
C ALA A 200 15.51 -6.56 -2.44
N ARG A 201 15.90 -7.15 -1.32
CA ARG A 201 16.72 -6.48 -0.30
C ARG A 201 18.09 -6.08 -0.86
N THR A 202 18.79 -7.03 -1.51
CA THR A 202 20.11 -6.76 -2.11
C THR A 202 20.05 -5.71 -3.21
N LEU A 203 18.94 -5.65 -3.95
CA LEU A 203 18.74 -4.66 -5.01
C LEU A 203 18.51 -3.25 -4.45
N PHE A 204 17.88 -3.17 -3.28
CA PHE A 204 17.58 -1.90 -2.60
C PHE A 204 18.83 -1.32 -1.89
N ASP A 205 19.68 -2.15 -1.30
CA ASP A 205 20.95 -1.77 -0.60
C ASP A 205 22.01 -1.30 -1.58
#